data_b986b53a3061bcdc6d46eb468c4cc521
#
_entry.id   b986b53a3061bcdc6d46eb468c4cc521
#
_cell.length_a   1.000
_cell.length_b   1.000
_cell.length_c   1.000
_cell.angle_alpha   90.00
_cell.angle_beta   90.00
_cell.angle_gamma   90.00
#
_symmetry.space_group_name_H-M   'P 1'
#
loop_
_entity.id
_entity.type
_entity.pdbx_description
1 polymer ?
#
loop_
_entity_poly.entity_id
_entity_poly.type
_entity_poly.pdbx_seq_one_letter_code
_entity_poly.pdbx_strand_id
1 'polypeptide(L)'
;MIQVFVTGGTFDKEYNYLTGELFFKDTHLKEMFERGRSEVDIDIKTLMMLDSLEMRDEDRAIIRYNCAKTPSNRIILTHGTDTMVETAQMLAKAKLESKTIVLTGAMIPYAFGTSSDGFFNLGSALAFAQVLPPGVYVVMNGRYFNWNNVRKNKQTGTFEELHQNEEAEISR
;
A
#
# COMPACT_ATOMS: atom_id res chain seq x y z
N MET A 1 -10.76 11.45 -9.72
CA MET A 1 -11.09 10.51 -8.61
C MET A 1 -10.02 9.42 -8.50
N ILE A 2 -9.51 9.17 -7.33
CA ILE A 2 -8.64 8.03 -6.99
C ILE A 2 -9.44 7.03 -6.16
N GLN A 3 -9.41 5.77 -6.54
CA GLN A 3 -9.99 4.68 -5.75
C GLN A 3 -8.98 4.22 -4.70
N VAL A 4 -9.39 4.18 -3.44
CA VAL A 4 -8.60 3.58 -2.36
C VAL A 4 -9.29 2.32 -1.87
N PHE A 5 -8.62 1.19 -1.99
CA PHE A 5 -9.08 -0.09 -1.43
C PHE A 5 -8.32 -0.41 -0.15
N VAL A 6 -9.05 -0.69 0.91
CA VAL A 6 -8.50 -1.10 2.19
C VAL A 6 -8.47 -2.62 2.26
N THR A 7 -7.32 -3.20 2.57
CA THR A 7 -7.18 -4.65 2.75
C THR A 7 -6.67 -5.03 4.15
N GLY A 8 -6.46 -4.05 5.03
CA GLY A 8 -5.95 -4.26 6.39
C GLY A 8 -4.44 -4.07 6.49
N GLY A 9 -3.78 -5.00 7.16
CA GLY A 9 -2.36 -4.87 7.51
C GLY A 9 -2.13 -3.99 8.73
N THR A 10 -0.88 -3.82 9.11
CA THR A 10 -0.47 -3.04 10.30
C THR A 10 -1.01 -1.60 10.27
N PHE A 11 -1.20 -1.05 9.07
CA PHE A 11 -1.70 0.30 8.84
C PHE A 11 -2.98 0.63 9.65
N ASP A 12 -3.95 -0.30 9.66
CA ASP A 12 -5.27 -0.13 10.27
C ASP A 12 -5.42 -0.85 11.62
N LYS A 13 -4.34 -1.37 12.22
CA LYS A 13 -4.39 -2.02 13.53
C LYS A 13 -4.47 -0.99 14.66
N GLU A 14 -5.25 -1.33 15.69
CA GLU A 14 -5.32 -0.64 16.96
C GLU A 14 -4.74 -1.53 18.07
N TYR A 15 -4.38 -0.91 19.20
CA TYR A 15 -3.87 -1.62 20.36
C TYR A 15 -4.96 -1.77 21.42
N ASN A 16 -5.23 -3.01 21.80
CA ASN A 16 -6.11 -3.32 22.92
C ASN A 16 -5.30 -3.35 24.22
N TYR A 17 -5.42 -2.31 25.02
CA TYR A 17 -4.67 -2.19 26.27
C TYR A 17 -5.13 -3.18 27.35
N LEU A 18 -6.28 -3.83 27.21
CA LEU A 18 -6.78 -4.85 28.14
C LEU A 18 -6.14 -6.21 27.86
N THR A 19 -5.98 -6.58 26.59
CA THR A 19 -5.39 -7.86 26.18
C THR A 19 -3.92 -7.78 25.80
N GLY A 20 -3.42 -6.57 25.49
CA GLY A 20 -2.06 -6.36 25.01
C GLY A 20 -1.87 -6.73 23.54
N GLU A 21 -2.95 -6.92 22.79
CA GLU A 21 -2.93 -7.38 21.41
C GLU A 21 -3.27 -6.26 20.42
N LEU A 22 -2.79 -6.41 19.19
CA LEU A 22 -3.22 -5.61 18.05
C LEU A 22 -4.46 -6.24 17.42
N PHE A 23 -5.43 -5.41 17.06
CA PHE A 23 -6.69 -5.86 16.44
C PHE A 23 -7.15 -4.89 15.35
N PHE A 24 -8.05 -5.35 14.48
CA PHE A 24 -8.71 -4.51 13.50
C PHE A 24 -10.05 -4.03 14.03
N LYS A 25 -10.33 -2.73 13.85
CA LYS A 25 -11.64 -2.15 14.16
C LYS A 25 -12.25 -1.55 12.91
N ASP A 26 -11.67 -0.48 12.42
CA ASP A 26 -12.08 0.22 11.21
C ASP A 26 -10.87 0.90 10.57
N THR A 27 -11.02 1.38 9.34
CA THR A 27 -9.94 2.13 8.69
C THR A 27 -9.89 3.57 9.17
N HIS A 28 -8.68 4.09 9.35
CA HIS A 28 -8.42 5.49 9.68
C HIS A 28 -8.27 6.40 8.45
N LEU A 29 -8.40 5.87 7.25
CA LEU A 29 -8.08 6.61 6.01
C LEU A 29 -8.86 7.91 5.86
N LYS A 30 -10.16 7.91 6.19
CA LYS A 30 -10.96 9.14 6.10
C LYS A 30 -10.38 10.26 6.97
N GLU A 31 -10.11 9.97 8.24
CA GLU A 31 -9.47 10.89 9.17
C GLU A 31 -8.10 11.35 8.66
N MET A 32 -7.31 10.43 8.11
CA MET A 32 -5.97 10.75 7.60
C MET A 32 -6.03 11.72 6.43
N PHE A 33 -6.95 11.53 5.48
CA PHE A 33 -7.12 12.45 4.35
C PHE A 33 -7.65 13.83 4.82
N GLU A 34 -8.59 13.85 5.76
CA GLU A 34 -9.10 15.10 6.37
C GLU A 34 -7.99 15.84 7.11
N ARG A 35 -7.21 15.15 7.94
CA ARG A 35 -6.06 15.69 8.67
C ARG A 35 -4.97 16.21 7.72
N GLY A 36 -4.74 15.49 6.61
CA GLY A 36 -3.82 15.90 5.55
C GLY A 36 -4.33 17.02 4.68
N ARG A 37 -5.58 17.48 4.87
CA ARG A 37 -6.25 18.48 4.03
C ARG A 37 -6.17 18.13 2.56
N SER A 38 -6.42 16.86 2.24
CA SER A 38 -6.37 16.37 0.86
C SER A 38 -7.50 17.01 0.05
N GLU A 39 -7.14 17.64 -1.06
CA GLU A 39 -8.09 18.20 -2.06
C GLU A 39 -8.30 17.23 -3.23
N VAL A 40 -7.70 16.03 -3.15
CA VAL A 40 -7.87 15.00 -4.19
C VAL A 40 -9.22 14.32 -4.01
N ASP A 41 -9.96 14.17 -5.09
CA ASP A 41 -11.21 13.42 -5.12
C ASP A 41 -10.93 11.92 -4.92
N ILE A 42 -11.35 11.37 -3.77
CA ILE A 42 -11.01 10.03 -3.28
C ILE A 42 -12.28 9.27 -2.93
N ASP A 43 -12.38 8.03 -3.43
CA ASP A 43 -13.38 7.06 -3.00
C ASP A 43 -12.72 5.92 -2.22
N ILE A 44 -13.16 5.68 -0.98
CA ILE A 44 -12.58 4.67 -0.07
C ILE A 44 -13.54 3.50 0.03
N LYS A 45 -13.04 2.29 -0.23
CA LYS A 45 -13.79 1.05 -0.07
C LYS A 45 -12.97 0.02 0.68
N THR A 46 -13.47 -0.44 1.83
CA THR A 46 -12.89 -1.57 2.55
C THR A 46 -13.29 -2.87 1.86
N LEU A 47 -12.30 -3.64 1.44
CA LEU A 47 -12.47 -4.97 0.88
C LEU A 47 -12.36 -6.04 1.95
N MET A 48 -11.41 -5.89 2.87
CA MET A 48 -11.16 -6.79 3.98
C MET A 48 -10.30 -6.10 5.05
N MET A 49 -10.21 -6.70 6.20
CA MET A 49 -9.34 -6.30 7.32
C MET A 49 -8.53 -7.52 7.77
N LEU A 50 -7.46 -7.84 7.02
CA LEU A 50 -6.62 -9.01 7.24
C LEU A 50 -5.17 -8.63 7.51
N ASP A 51 -4.49 -9.45 8.31
CA ASP A 51 -3.03 -9.49 8.30
C ASP A 51 -2.55 -10.12 6.99
N SER A 52 -1.53 -9.54 6.36
CA SER A 52 -1.08 -10.04 5.06
C SER A 52 -0.46 -11.44 5.14
N LEU A 53 0.00 -11.87 6.30
CA LEU A 53 0.46 -13.24 6.52
C LEU A 53 -0.69 -14.28 6.52
N GLU A 54 -1.92 -13.82 6.79
CA GLU A 54 -3.12 -14.66 6.74
C GLU A 54 -3.83 -14.61 5.39
N MET A 55 -3.40 -13.69 4.51
CA MET A 55 -4.02 -13.47 3.20
C MET A 55 -3.77 -14.65 2.26
N ARG A 56 -4.85 -15.19 1.70
CA ARG A 56 -4.84 -16.32 0.76
C ARG A 56 -5.04 -15.85 -0.68
N ASP A 57 -4.94 -16.78 -1.62
CA ASP A 57 -5.14 -16.50 -3.04
C ASP A 57 -6.56 -16.04 -3.37
N GLU A 58 -7.56 -16.53 -2.62
CA GLU A 58 -8.96 -16.11 -2.73
C GLU A 58 -9.12 -14.63 -2.35
N ASP A 59 -8.45 -14.18 -1.31
CA ASP A 59 -8.47 -12.78 -0.87
C ASP A 59 -7.81 -11.87 -1.92
N ARG A 60 -6.68 -12.31 -2.46
CA ARG A 60 -6.01 -11.61 -3.56
C ARG A 60 -6.86 -11.59 -4.84
N ALA A 61 -7.66 -12.62 -5.09
CA ALA A 61 -8.61 -12.63 -6.21
C ALA A 61 -9.71 -11.57 -6.04
N ILE A 62 -10.18 -11.32 -4.80
CA ILE A 62 -11.12 -10.23 -4.49
C ILE A 62 -10.48 -8.87 -4.78
N ILE A 63 -9.24 -8.67 -4.37
CA ILE A 63 -8.49 -7.43 -4.66
C ILE A 63 -8.39 -7.22 -6.17
N ARG A 64 -7.94 -8.22 -6.91
CA ARG A 64 -7.83 -8.17 -8.38
C ARG A 64 -9.17 -7.85 -9.06
N TYR A 65 -10.25 -8.50 -8.63
CA TYR A 65 -11.58 -8.26 -9.17
C TYR A 65 -12.01 -6.80 -8.98
N ASN A 66 -11.84 -6.24 -7.79
CA ASN A 66 -12.20 -4.86 -7.51
C ASN A 66 -11.31 -3.86 -8.28
N CYS A 67 -10.00 -4.11 -8.39
CA CYS A 67 -9.11 -3.32 -9.22
C CYS A 67 -9.51 -3.32 -10.71
N ALA A 68 -9.97 -4.45 -11.22
CA ALA A 68 -10.45 -4.56 -12.60
C ALA A 68 -11.78 -3.84 -12.81
N LYS A 69 -12.69 -3.90 -11.84
CA LYS A 69 -14.07 -3.41 -11.95
C LYS A 69 -14.25 -1.92 -11.68
N THR A 70 -13.39 -1.31 -10.86
CA THR A 70 -13.49 0.14 -10.59
C THR A 70 -13.34 0.95 -11.89
N PRO A 71 -14.15 1.98 -12.12
CA PRO A 71 -13.97 2.88 -13.26
C PRO A 71 -12.71 3.75 -13.13
N SER A 72 -12.16 3.89 -11.93
CA SER A 72 -10.96 4.69 -11.70
C SER A 72 -9.71 4.02 -12.30
N ASN A 73 -8.91 4.81 -13.02
CA ASN A 73 -7.60 4.37 -13.53
C ASN A 73 -6.47 4.58 -12.51
N ARG A 74 -6.75 5.19 -11.38
CA ARG A 74 -5.81 5.47 -10.30
C ARG A 74 -6.28 4.76 -9.04
N ILE A 75 -5.49 3.83 -8.54
CA ILE A 75 -5.87 2.95 -7.43
C ILE A 75 -4.75 2.97 -6.39
N ILE A 76 -5.13 3.13 -5.13
CA ILE A 76 -4.26 2.91 -3.97
C ILE A 76 -4.81 1.70 -3.21
N LEU A 77 -3.91 0.82 -2.79
CA LEU A 77 -4.21 -0.32 -1.92
C LEU A 77 -3.46 -0.13 -0.60
N THR A 78 -4.15 -0.04 0.53
CA THR A 78 -3.49 -0.25 1.83
C THR A 78 -3.37 -1.75 2.08
N HIS A 79 -2.20 -2.21 2.48
CA HIS A 79 -1.87 -3.63 2.54
C HIS A 79 -0.83 -3.92 3.63
N GLY A 80 -0.87 -5.10 4.20
CA GLY A 80 0.19 -5.56 5.09
C GLY A 80 1.53 -5.69 4.39
N THR A 81 2.60 -5.27 5.05
CA THR A 81 3.93 -5.13 4.43
C THR A 81 4.62 -6.46 4.15
N ASP A 82 4.21 -7.56 4.81
CA ASP A 82 4.91 -8.85 4.69
C ASP A 82 4.68 -9.55 3.34
N THR A 83 3.48 -9.45 2.78
CA THR A 83 3.14 -10.07 1.47
C THR A 83 2.65 -9.06 0.43
N MET A 84 2.93 -7.78 0.63
CA MET A 84 2.59 -6.70 -0.32
C MET A 84 3.17 -6.94 -1.71
N VAL A 85 4.42 -7.42 -1.78
CA VAL A 85 5.11 -7.68 -3.04
C VAL A 85 4.43 -8.82 -3.82
N GLU A 86 3.97 -9.86 -3.16
CA GLU A 86 3.23 -10.98 -3.78
C GLU A 86 1.91 -10.51 -4.38
N THR A 87 1.18 -9.64 -3.67
CA THR A 87 -0.05 -9.03 -4.20
C THR A 87 0.26 -8.13 -5.40
N ALA A 88 1.32 -7.33 -5.35
CA ALA A 88 1.76 -6.51 -6.49
C ALA A 88 2.09 -7.35 -7.72
N GLN A 89 2.80 -8.46 -7.55
CA GLN A 89 3.12 -9.40 -8.62
C GLN A 89 1.88 -10.04 -9.24
N MET A 90 0.91 -10.43 -8.41
CA MET A 90 -0.36 -10.99 -8.88
C MET A 90 -1.16 -9.97 -9.69
N LEU A 91 -1.25 -8.72 -9.24
CA LEU A 91 -1.93 -7.64 -9.95
C LEU A 91 -1.26 -7.31 -11.29
N ALA A 92 0.07 -7.29 -11.34
CA ALA A 92 0.80 -7.04 -12.57
C ALA A 92 0.55 -8.13 -13.64
N LYS A 93 0.49 -9.39 -13.22
CA LYS A 93 0.16 -10.53 -14.10
C LYS A 93 -1.27 -10.48 -14.63
N ALA A 94 -2.17 -9.75 -13.96
CA ALA A 94 -3.57 -9.59 -14.38
C ALA A 94 -3.75 -8.66 -15.59
N LYS A 95 -2.69 -8.02 -16.08
CA LYS A 95 -2.68 -7.13 -17.27
C LYS A 95 -3.75 -6.03 -17.24
N LEU A 96 -3.83 -5.31 -16.13
CA LEU A 96 -4.73 -4.17 -15.97
C LEU A 96 -4.12 -2.91 -16.62
N GLU A 97 -3.95 -2.95 -17.95
CA GLU A 97 -3.06 -2.09 -18.74
C GLU A 97 -3.33 -0.58 -18.65
N SER A 98 -4.56 -0.18 -18.35
CA SER A 98 -4.92 1.24 -18.22
C SER A 98 -4.83 1.78 -16.80
N LYS A 99 -4.42 0.96 -15.82
CA LYS A 99 -4.48 1.32 -14.41
C LYS A 99 -3.12 1.55 -13.80
N THR A 100 -3.01 2.62 -13.02
CA THR A 100 -1.91 2.83 -12.08
C THR A 100 -2.35 2.32 -10.72
N ILE A 101 -1.68 1.29 -10.22
CA ILE A 101 -2.00 0.66 -8.94
C ILE A 101 -0.80 0.82 -8.02
N VAL A 102 -1.02 1.48 -6.89
CA VAL A 102 -0.01 1.75 -5.88
C VAL A 102 -0.38 1.00 -4.60
N LEU A 103 0.51 0.10 -4.16
CA LEU A 103 0.38 -0.56 -2.87
C LEU A 103 1.21 0.18 -1.83
N THR A 104 0.63 0.41 -0.66
CA THR A 104 1.30 1.03 0.48
C THR A 104 0.84 0.41 1.79
N GLY A 105 1.51 0.73 2.87
CA GLY A 105 1.20 0.21 4.19
C GLY A 105 1.97 0.95 5.27
N ALA A 106 2.06 0.34 6.45
CA ALA A 106 2.82 0.88 7.56
C ALA A 106 3.54 -0.22 8.33
N MET A 107 4.70 0.10 8.87
CA MET A 107 5.41 -0.74 9.82
C MET A 107 4.85 -0.57 11.24
N ILE A 108 4.35 0.64 11.55
CA ILE A 108 3.75 0.99 12.84
C ILE A 108 2.32 1.48 12.58
N PRO A 109 1.31 0.96 13.33
CA PRO A 109 -0.08 1.36 13.14
C PRO A 109 -0.29 2.88 13.21
N TYR A 110 -1.16 3.41 12.35
CA TYR A 110 -1.51 4.85 12.39
C TYR A 110 -2.03 5.28 13.76
N ALA A 111 -2.78 4.42 14.44
CA ALA A 111 -3.31 4.68 15.79
C ALA A 111 -2.20 4.98 16.84
N PHE A 112 -0.95 4.64 16.57
CA PHE A 112 0.19 4.95 17.46
C PHE A 112 0.68 6.41 17.33
N GLY A 113 0.02 7.22 16.52
CA GLY A 113 0.27 8.64 16.41
C GLY A 113 1.62 8.97 15.77
N THR A 114 2.41 9.83 16.42
CA THR A 114 3.66 10.37 15.87
C THR A 114 4.75 9.32 15.62
N SER A 115 4.63 8.13 16.20
CA SER A 115 5.55 7.01 15.94
C SER A 115 5.26 6.29 14.62
N SER A 116 4.06 6.47 14.05
CA SER A 116 3.65 5.77 12.84
C SER A 116 4.25 6.37 11.58
N ASP A 117 4.69 5.49 10.69
CA ASP A 117 5.08 5.81 9.31
C ASP A 117 3.87 5.85 8.34
N GLY A 118 2.67 5.47 8.80
CA GLY A 118 1.50 5.32 7.96
C GLY A 118 1.07 6.60 7.24
N PHE A 119 1.06 7.74 7.96
CA PHE A 119 0.66 9.02 7.38
C PHE A 119 1.62 9.48 6.27
N PHE A 120 2.92 9.30 6.48
CA PHE A 120 3.94 9.60 5.49
C PHE A 120 3.83 8.70 4.25
N ASN A 121 3.64 7.40 4.45
CA ASN A 121 3.48 6.44 3.36
C ASN A 121 2.20 6.70 2.56
N LEU A 122 1.08 7.03 3.22
CA LEU A 122 -0.17 7.36 2.55
C LEU A 122 -0.04 8.62 1.68
N GLY A 123 0.57 9.69 2.21
CA GLY A 123 0.82 10.92 1.46
C GLY A 123 1.72 10.67 0.24
N SER A 124 2.76 9.86 0.41
CA SER A 124 3.64 9.44 -0.69
C SER A 124 2.86 8.64 -1.75
N ALA A 125 2.05 7.66 -1.32
CA ALA A 125 1.23 6.86 -2.23
C ALA A 125 0.24 7.72 -3.01
N LEU A 126 -0.40 8.71 -2.35
CA LEU A 126 -1.31 9.64 -2.99
C LEU A 126 -0.61 10.48 -4.08
N ALA A 127 0.60 10.97 -3.80
CA ALA A 127 1.39 11.74 -4.75
C ALA A 127 1.81 10.86 -5.95
N PHE A 128 2.36 9.68 -5.70
CA PHE A 128 2.82 8.79 -6.77
C PHE A 128 1.68 8.23 -7.62
N ALA A 129 0.52 7.93 -7.03
CA ALA A 129 -0.64 7.49 -7.79
C ALA A 129 -1.10 8.51 -8.83
N GLN A 130 -0.87 9.81 -8.62
CA GLN A 130 -1.24 10.87 -9.53
C GLN A 130 -0.29 11.01 -10.74
N VAL A 131 0.98 10.67 -10.57
CA VAL A 131 2.03 10.99 -11.55
C VAL A 131 2.61 9.77 -12.27
N LEU A 132 2.57 8.59 -11.66
CA LEU A 132 3.12 7.39 -12.28
C LEU A 132 2.28 6.94 -13.49
N PRO A 133 2.92 6.40 -14.53
CA PRO A 133 2.22 5.82 -15.68
C PRO A 133 1.45 4.54 -15.26
N PRO A 134 0.57 4.02 -16.12
CA PRO A 134 -0.09 2.75 -15.87
C PRO A 134 0.92 1.65 -15.53
N GLY A 135 0.64 0.92 -14.45
CA GLY A 135 1.53 -0.12 -13.91
C GLY A 135 1.19 -0.43 -12.45
N VAL A 136 1.95 -1.34 -11.87
CA VAL A 136 1.81 -1.74 -10.47
C VAL A 136 3.09 -1.39 -9.72
N TYR A 137 2.92 -0.70 -8.61
CA TYR A 137 4.01 -0.13 -7.82
C TYR A 137 3.83 -0.40 -6.33
N VAL A 138 4.94 -0.57 -5.64
CA VAL A 138 4.99 -0.48 -4.18
C VAL A 138 5.52 0.88 -3.80
N VAL A 139 4.82 1.59 -2.91
CA VAL A 139 5.25 2.91 -2.40
C VAL A 139 5.42 2.82 -0.89
N MET A 140 6.66 2.83 -0.47
CA MET A 140 7.06 2.75 0.93
C MET A 140 8.31 3.60 1.18
N ASN A 141 8.45 4.11 2.39
CA ASN A 141 9.65 4.86 2.81
C ASN A 141 9.93 6.11 1.93
N GLY A 142 8.91 6.73 1.34
CA GLY A 142 9.05 7.89 0.46
C GLY A 142 9.56 7.57 -0.95
N ARG A 143 9.65 6.29 -1.30
CA ARG A 143 10.10 5.80 -2.60
C ARG A 143 9.01 5.01 -3.29
N TYR A 144 9.04 4.98 -4.63
CA TYR A 144 8.26 4.02 -5.39
C TYR A 144 9.18 2.96 -5.99
N PHE A 145 8.64 1.76 -6.16
CA PHE A 145 9.31 0.61 -6.73
C PHE A 145 8.40 -0.06 -7.75
N ASN A 146 8.96 -0.49 -8.86
CA ASN A 146 8.23 -1.38 -9.76
C ASN A 146 7.99 -2.73 -9.08
N TRP A 147 6.85 -3.35 -9.34
CA TRP A 147 6.43 -4.62 -8.76
C TRP A 147 7.46 -5.75 -8.92
N ASN A 148 8.29 -5.71 -9.96
CA ASN A 148 9.29 -6.73 -10.28
C ASN A 148 10.70 -6.39 -9.78
N ASN A 149 10.88 -5.22 -9.15
CA ASN A 149 12.16 -4.77 -8.62
C ASN A 149 12.02 -4.23 -7.20
N VAL A 150 11.43 -5.03 -6.33
CA VAL A 150 11.20 -4.64 -4.93
C VAL A 150 11.23 -5.84 -4.01
N ARG A 151 11.79 -5.65 -2.82
CA ARG A 151 11.68 -6.57 -1.69
C ARG A 151 11.60 -5.80 -0.36
N LYS A 152 11.00 -6.43 0.64
CA LYS A 152 11.09 -5.97 2.03
C LYS A 152 12.36 -6.52 2.66
N ASN A 153 13.21 -5.64 3.14
CA ASN A 153 14.35 -6.01 3.99
C ASN A 153 13.84 -6.24 5.43
N LYS A 154 13.78 -7.49 5.85
CA LYS A 154 13.24 -7.86 7.16
C LYS A 154 14.13 -7.44 8.33
N GLN A 155 15.40 -7.15 8.10
CA GLN A 155 16.33 -6.70 9.15
C GLN A 155 16.16 -5.22 9.46
N THR A 156 15.91 -4.40 8.44
CA THR A 156 15.77 -2.95 8.58
C THR A 156 14.30 -2.48 8.61
N GLY A 157 13.37 -3.34 8.19
CA GLY A 157 11.96 -2.98 8.04
C GLY A 157 11.68 -2.02 6.87
N THR A 158 12.62 -1.84 5.95
CA THR A 158 12.50 -0.97 4.79
C THR A 158 12.33 -1.75 3.49
N PHE A 159 11.83 -1.07 2.46
CA PHE A 159 11.75 -1.63 1.12
C PHE A 159 12.94 -1.18 0.28
N GLU A 160 13.47 -2.08 -0.52
CA GLU A 160 14.65 -1.86 -1.37
C GLU A 160 14.51 -2.52 -2.72
N GLU A 161 15.29 -2.10 -3.69
CA GLU A 161 15.35 -2.73 -5.02
C GLU A 161 16.06 -4.08 -4.94
N LEU A 162 15.60 -5.04 -5.77
CA LEU A 162 16.25 -6.33 -5.94
C LEU A 162 17.60 -6.20 -6.65
N HIS A 163 17.63 -5.32 -7.68
CA HIS A 163 18.81 -5.00 -8.48
C HIS A 163 19.12 -3.52 -8.27
N GLN A 164 20.25 -3.21 -7.67
CA GLN A 164 20.79 -1.86 -7.73
C GLN A 164 21.21 -1.64 -9.20
N ASN A 165 20.77 -0.55 -9.81
CA ASN A 165 21.19 -0.20 -11.15
C ASN A 165 22.73 -0.08 -11.14
N GLU A 166 23.43 -0.95 -11.86
CA GLU A 166 24.89 -0.92 -12.04
C GLU A 166 25.37 0.38 -12.77
N GLU A 167 24.44 1.24 -13.19
CA GLU A 167 24.74 2.49 -13.91
C GLU A 167 25.23 3.66 -13.03
N ALA A 168 25.26 3.52 -11.72
CA ALA A 168 25.67 4.61 -10.80
C ALA A 168 27.20 4.70 -10.58
N GLU A 169 28.01 3.80 -11.10
CA GLU A 169 29.48 3.79 -10.89
C GLU A 169 30.33 4.39 -12.03
N ILE A 170 29.73 4.91 -13.10
CA ILE A 170 30.50 5.44 -14.26
C ILE A 170 30.67 6.98 -14.23
N SER A 171 30.28 7.65 -13.15
CA SER A 171 30.48 9.11 -13.03
C SER A 171 31.02 9.51 -11.65
N ARG A 172 32.24 9.11 -11.36
CA ARG A 172 33.12 9.75 -10.37
C ARG A 172 34.51 9.92 -10.92
#